data_82bb61dfb6148de9440de5efe2888691
#
_entry.id   82bb61dfb6148de9440de5efe2888691
#
_cell.length_a   1.000
_cell.length_b   1.000
_cell.length_c   1.000
_cell.angle_alpha   90.00
_cell.angle_beta   90.00
_cell.angle_gamma   90.00
#
_symmetry.space_group_name_H-M   'P 1'
#
loop_
_entity.id
_entity.type
_entity.pdbx_description
1 polymer ?
#
loop_
_entity_poly.entity_id
_entity_poly.type
_entity_poly.pdbx_seq_one_letter_code
_entity_poly.pdbx_strand_id
1 'polypeptide(L)'
;GILIKSAEALEITHSIDTVVLDKTGTVTQGKPVVTDVIALEADGKTAGENTQAYTELLQLAFSLEKMSSHPLAEAIVKKAEACSAAFQEVSDYEMIPGQGIAGTIDKVRCLAGNRKLMETNRIDISVAEGLQEKLADEGKTPLYFAQGGKFLGVIAAADVVKPTSREAIA
;
A
#
# COMPACT_ATOMS: atom_id res chain seq x y z
N GLY A 1 -28.62 1.37 11.96
CA GLY A 1 -29.30 0.83 13.12
C GLY A 1 -29.03 -0.65 13.29
N ILE A 2 -29.10 -1.16 14.51
CA ILE A 2 -28.98 -2.58 14.83
C ILE A 2 -30.39 -3.12 15.03
N LEU A 3 -30.77 -4.20 14.34
CA LEU A 3 -32.02 -4.87 14.48
C LEU A 3 -31.85 -6.09 15.39
N ILE A 4 -32.51 -6.08 16.52
CA ILE A 4 -32.50 -7.19 17.48
C ILE A 4 -33.73 -8.10 17.24
N LYS A 5 -33.50 -9.39 16.99
CA LYS A 5 -34.54 -10.32 16.55
C LYS A 5 -35.49 -10.77 17.67
N SER A 6 -35.06 -10.77 18.92
CA SER A 6 -35.86 -11.25 20.05
C SER A 6 -35.41 -10.63 21.38
N ALA A 7 -36.31 -10.63 22.38
CA ALA A 7 -35.99 -10.25 23.75
C ALA A 7 -34.97 -11.19 24.39
N GLU A 8 -35.02 -12.48 24.07
CA GLU A 8 -34.05 -13.48 24.52
C GLU A 8 -32.61 -13.14 24.05
N ALA A 9 -32.45 -12.63 22.84
CA ALA A 9 -31.16 -12.17 22.36
C ALA A 9 -30.59 -11.01 23.20
N LEU A 10 -31.44 -10.13 23.72
CA LEU A 10 -31.03 -9.05 24.63
C LEU A 10 -30.62 -9.59 26.01
N GLU A 11 -31.33 -10.58 26.55
CA GLU A 11 -30.96 -11.21 27.81
C GLU A 11 -29.63 -11.93 27.73
N ILE A 12 -29.38 -12.68 26.64
CA ILE A 12 -28.10 -13.34 26.37
C ILE A 12 -26.98 -12.31 26.24
N THR A 13 -27.23 -11.17 25.60
CA THR A 13 -26.23 -10.09 25.45
C THR A 13 -25.74 -9.57 26.79
N HIS A 14 -26.62 -9.56 27.85
CA HIS A 14 -26.22 -9.13 29.19
C HIS A 14 -25.20 -10.07 29.87
N SER A 15 -25.16 -11.33 29.48
CA SER A 15 -24.25 -12.35 30.05
C SER A 15 -22.92 -12.47 29.28
N ILE A 16 -22.71 -11.69 28.22
CA ILE A 16 -21.48 -11.71 27.43
C ILE A 16 -20.39 -10.97 28.21
N ASP A 17 -19.29 -11.66 28.47
CA ASP A 17 -18.07 -11.13 29.10
C ASP A 17 -16.89 -10.94 28.12
N THR A 18 -17.00 -11.51 26.92
CA THR A 18 -15.95 -11.47 25.91
C THR A 18 -16.55 -11.24 24.53
N VAL A 19 -15.99 -10.27 23.79
CA VAL A 19 -16.38 -9.97 22.40
C VAL A 19 -15.17 -10.12 21.48
N VAL A 20 -15.30 -10.95 20.45
CA VAL A 20 -14.28 -11.09 19.41
C VAL A 20 -14.71 -10.29 18.20
N LEU A 21 -13.89 -9.31 17.81
CA LEU A 21 -14.15 -8.45 16.67
C LEU A 21 -13.25 -8.86 15.48
N ASP A 22 -13.86 -8.95 14.30
CA ASP A 22 -13.06 -9.02 13.08
C ASP A 22 -12.32 -7.69 12.85
N LYS A 23 -11.11 -7.76 12.31
CA LYS A 23 -10.28 -6.58 12.06
C LYS A 23 -10.76 -5.84 10.82
N THR A 24 -10.75 -6.54 9.69
CA THR A 24 -10.90 -5.90 8.36
C THR A 24 -12.35 -5.53 8.07
N GLY A 25 -12.61 -4.23 7.87
CA GLY A 25 -13.94 -3.71 7.60
C GLY A 25 -14.85 -3.58 8.83
N THR A 26 -14.47 -4.19 9.97
CA THR A 26 -15.19 -4.04 11.27
C THR A 26 -14.50 -3.00 12.14
N VAL A 27 -13.30 -3.28 12.61
CA VAL A 27 -12.47 -2.34 13.38
C VAL A 27 -11.82 -1.29 12.44
N THR A 28 -11.40 -1.73 11.27
CA THR A 28 -10.82 -0.89 10.22
C THR A 28 -11.87 -0.50 9.17
N GLN A 29 -11.49 0.42 8.27
CA GLN A 29 -12.40 0.91 7.22
C GLN A 29 -12.64 -0.10 6.10
N GLY A 30 -11.82 -1.16 6.00
CA GLY A 30 -11.84 -2.14 4.91
C GLY A 30 -11.33 -1.57 3.57
N LYS A 31 -10.71 -0.40 3.61
CA LYS A 31 -10.12 0.28 2.46
C LYS A 31 -8.72 0.74 2.81
N PRO A 32 -7.68 0.16 2.20
CA PRO A 32 -6.32 0.61 2.43
C PRO A 32 -6.13 2.06 1.97
N VAL A 33 -5.26 2.77 2.67
CA VAL A 33 -4.77 4.10 2.28
C VAL A 33 -3.24 4.10 2.32
N VAL A 34 -2.61 4.92 1.48
CA VAL A 34 -1.16 5.12 1.53
C VAL A 34 -0.82 5.86 2.83
N THR A 35 0.05 5.25 3.63
CA THR A 35 0.52 5.80 4.90
C THR A 35 1.92 6.38 4.79
N ASP A 36 2.77 5.81 3.94
CA ASP A 36 4.17 6.24 3.76
C ASP A 36 4.55 6.20 2.28
N VAL A 37 5.32 7.20 1.86
CA VAL A 37 6.00 7.25 0.57
C VAL A 37 7.48 7.52 0.85
N ILE A 38 8.31 6.52 0.64
CA ILE A 38 9.73 6.53 0.94
C ILE A 38 10.48 6.47 -0.39
N ALA A 39 10.70 7.63 -0.99
CA ALA A 39 11.50 7.76 -2.20
C ALA A 39 13.00 7.87 -1.85
N LEU A 40 13.86 7.48 -2.78
CA LEU A 40 15.30 7.52 -2.60
C LEU A 40 15.95 8.48 -3.58
N GLU A 41 16.82 9.32 -3.06
CA GLU A 41 17.72 10.15 -3.86
C GLU A 41 18.81 9.31 -4.54
N ALA A 42 19.55 9.91 -5.45
CA ALA A 42 20.63 9.22 -6.17
C ALA A 42 21.77 8.75 -5.25
N ASP A 43 21.94 9.38 -4.09
CA ASP A 43 22.93 9.00 -3.05
C ASP A 43 22.41 7.94 -2.08
N GLY A 44 21.21 7.41 -2.29
CA GLY A 44 20.57 6.38 -1.44
C GLY A 44 19.89 6.91 -0.18
N LYS A 45 19.88 8.22 0.04
CA LYS A 45 19.14 8.79 1.18
C LYS A 45 17.65 8.91 0.88
N THR A 46 16.84 8.90 1.93
CA THR A 46 15.40 9.16 1.81
C THR A 46 15.15 10.59 1.34
N ALA A 47 14.40 10.71 0.26
CA ALA A 47 13.98 11.98 -0.30
C ALA A 47 12.87 12.62 0.55
N GLY A 48 12.89 13.93 0.67
CA GLY A 48 11.79 14.69 1.27
C GLY A 48 10.55 14.74 0.38
N GLU A 49 9.40 15.05 0.96
CA GLU A 49 8.19 15.35 0.20
C GLU A 49 8.45 16.53 -0.77
N ASN A 50 7.87 16.45 -1.98
CA ASN A 50 8.02 17.45 -3.05
C ASN A 50 9.43 17.52 -3.70
N THR A 51 10.31 16.58 -3.44
CA THR A 51 11.54 16.43 -4.22
C THR A 51 11.24 15.78 -5.58
N GLN A 52 12.20 15.87 -6.50
CA GLN A 52 12.07 15.21 -7.79
C GLN A 52 11.94 13.69 -7.63
N ALA A 53 12.75 13.06 -6.78
CA ALA A 53 12.69 11.62 -6.52
C ALA A 53 11.32 11.18 -5.97
N TYR A 54 10.72 11.95 -5.07
CA TYR A 54 9.38 11.71 -4.55
C TYR A 54 8.32 11.77 -5.67
N THR A 55 8.42 12.78 -6.53
CA THR A 55 7.51 12.96 -7.66
C THR A 55 7.65 11.84 -8.68
N GLU A 56 8.87 11.46 -9.03
CA GLU A 56 9.17 10.34 -9.97
C GLU A 56 8.62 9.01 -9.44
N LEU A 57 8.81 8.72 -8.15
CA LEU A 57 8.25 7.52 -7.53
C LEU A 57 6.71 7.49 -7.62
N LEU A 58 6.04 8.60 -7.32
CA LEU A 58 4.58 8.67 -7.41
C LEU A 58 4.06 8.59 -8.85
N GLN A 59 4.74 9.18 -9.82
CA GLN A 59 4.39 9.10 -11.24
C GLN A 59 4.51 7.66 -11.75
N LEU A 60 5.61 6.97 -11.43
CA LEU A 60 5.81 5.57 -11.75
C LEU A 60 4.71 4.70 -11.14
N ALA A 61 4.48 4.85 -9.83
CA ALA A 61 3.49 4.10 -9.09
C ALA A 61 2.08 4.33 -9.65
N PHE A 62 1.70 5.58 -9.92
CA PHE A 62 0.44 5.94 -10.55
C PHE A 62 0.24 5.25 -11.90
N SER A 63 1.26 5.30 -12.75
CA SER A 63 1.19 4.77 -14.11
C SER A 63 1.04 3.25 -14.13
N LEU A 64 1.79 2.52 -13.29
CA LEU A 64 1.70 1.07 -13.20
C LEU A 64 0.42 0.61 -12.50
N GLU A 65 0.09 1.20 -11.36
CA GLU A 65 -1.01 0.73 -10.52
C GLU A 65 -2.39 1.10 -11.07
N LYS A 66 -2.49 2.13 -11.90
CA LYS A 66 -3.76 2.50 -12.56
C LYS A 66 -4.36 1.37 -13.42
N MET A 67 -3.54 0.44 -13.86
CA MET A 67 -3.97 -0.72 -14.65
C MET A 67 -4.32 -1.94 -13.76
N SER A 68 -4.08 -1.86 -12.46
CA SER A 68 -4.32 -2.93 -11.50
C SER A 68 -5.68 -2.77 -10.82
N SER A 69 -6.38 -3.89 -10.60
CA SER A 69 -7.62 -3.95 -9.81
C SER A 69 -7.39 -4.27 -8.33
N HIS A 70 -6.15 -4.33 -7.88
CA HIS A 70 -5.82 -4.67 -6.49
C HIS A 70 -6.21 -3.52 -5.55
N PRO A 71 -6.76 -3.78 -4.34
CA PRO A 71 -7.14 -2.71 -3.40
C PRO A 71 -6.00 -1.75 -3.01
N LEU A 72 -4.75 -2.25 -2.94
CA LEU A 72 -3.57 -1.42 -2.69
C LEU A 72 -3.29 -0.48 -3.87
N ALA A 73 -3.54 -0.92 -5.09
CA ALA A 73 -3.38 -0.09 -6.29
C ALA A 73 -4.32 1.13 -6.25
N GLU A 74 -5.59 0.91 -5.86
CA GLU A 74 -6.56 2.00 -5.71
C GLU A 74 -6.08 3.05 -4.70
N ALA A 75 -5.49 2.62 -3.58
CA ALA A 75 -4.92 3.52 -2.57
C ALA A 75 -3.76 4.37 -3.13
N ILE A 76 -2.87 3.73 -3.91
CA ILE A 76 -1.72 4.40 -4.53
C ILE A 76 -2.18 5.40 -5.58
N VAL A 77 -3.13 5.01 -6.44
CA VAL A 77 -3.72 5.90 -7.45
C VAL A 77 -4.32 7.14 -6.80
N LYS A 78 -5.13 6.99 -5.75
CA LYS A 78 -5.71 8.13 -5.01
C LYS A 78 -4.65 9.05 -4.40
N LYS A 79 -3.58 8.48 -3.84
CA LYS A 79 -2.48 9.29 -3.29
C LYS A 79 -1.76 10.07 -4.38
N ALA A 80 -1.47 9.43 -5.51
CA ALA A 80 -0.79 10.05 -6.64
C ALA A 80 -1.63 11.18 -7.25
N GLU A 81 -2.95 10.97 -7.43
CA GLU A 81 -3.88 12.00 -7.90
C GLU A 81 -3.94 13.20 -6.94
N ALA A 82 -4.00 12.95 -5.62
CA ALA A 82 -3.98 13.99 -4.61
C ALA A 82 -2.69 14.82 -4.63
N CYS A 83 -1.58 14.21 -5.05
CA CYS A 83 -0.29 14.88 -5.24
C CYS A 83 -0.10 15.45 -6.65
N SER A 84 -1.13 15.40 -7.52
CA SER A 84 -1.07 15.84 -8.93
C SER A 84 0.03 15.16 -9.73
N ALA A 85 0.32 13.88 -9.44
CA ALA A 85 1.31 13.10 -10.18
C ALA A 85 0.85 12.90 -11.63
N ALA A 86 1.75 13.09 -12.59
CA ALA A 86 1.43 12.93 -14.00
C ALA A 86 1.35 11.42 -14.35
N PHE A 87 0.33 11.06 -15.12
CA PHE A 87 0.23 9.71 -15.69
C PHE A 87 1.14 9.58 -16.91
N GLN A 88 1.82 8.45 -17.02
CA GLN A 88 2.64 8.08 -18.17
C GLN A 88 2.06 6.81 -18.81
N GLU A 89 2.09 6.73 -20.13
CA GLU A 89 1.58 5.56 -20.85
C GLU A 89 2.47 4.33 -20.58
N VAL A 90 1.82 3.21 -20.24
CA VAL A 90 2.48 1.94 -19.95
C VAL A 90 2.24 0.97 -21.10
N SER A 91 3.30 0.47 -21.69
CA SER A 91 3.29 -0.67 -22.63
C SER A 91 3.78 -1.95 -21.94
N ASP A 92 3.57 -3.10 -22.62
CA ASP A 92 4.04 -4.42 -22.15
C ASP A 92 3.66 -4.71 -20.67
N TYR A 93 2.45 -4.28 -20.27
CA TYR A 93 1.97 -4.53 -18.90
C TYR A 93 1.80 -6.02 -18.65
N GLU A 94 2.38 -6.49 -17.56
CA GLU A 94 2.40 -7.88 -17.16
C GLU A 94 2.11 -8.01 -15.66
N MET A 95 1.18 -8.87 -15.30
CA MET A 95 0.96 -9.27 -13.90
C MET A 95 1.80 -10.50 -13.59
N ILE A 96 2.65 -10.41 -12.57
CA ILE A 96 3.51 -11.49 -12.11
C ILE A 96 2.90 -12.11 -10.86
N PRO A 97 2.30 -13.32 -10.96
CA PRO A 97 1.53 -13.92 -9.88
C PRO A 97 2.31 -14.00 -8.56
N GLY A 98 1.71 -13.48 -7.48
CA GLY A 98 2.28 -13.50 -6.14
C GLY A 98 3.51 -12.59 -5.93
N GLN A 99 3.89 -11.77 -6.92
CA GLN A 99 5.04 -10.87 -6.82
C GLN A 99 4.68 -9.40 -7.08
N GLY A 100 3.85 -9.11 -8.07
CA GLY A 100 3.49 -7.75 -8.43
C GLY A 100 3.22 -7.58 -9.92
N ILE A 101 3.61 -6.44 -10.46
CA ILE A 101 3.39 -6.04 -11.84
C ILE A 101 4.66 -5.50 -12.47
N ALA A 102 4.76 -5.63 -13.78
CA ALA A 102 5.81 -5.02 -14.59
C ALA A 102 5.18 -4.29 -15.79
N GLY A 103 5.89 -3.34 -16.34
CA GLY A 103 5.50 -2.63 -17.54
C GLY A 103 6.68 -1.86 -18.11
N THR A 104 6.45 -1.20 -19.22
CA THR A 104 7.47 -0.37 -19.91
C THR A 104 6.94 1.05 -20.04
N ILE A 105 7.69 2.02 -19.54
CA ILE A 105 7.41 3.46 -19.65
C ILE A 105 8.62 4.08 -20.36
N ASP A 106 8.39 4.83 -21.44
CA ASP A 106 9.43 5.46 -22.25
C ASP A 106 10.58 4.50 -22.64
N LYS A 107 10.20 3.26 -23.02
CA LYS A 107 11.13 2.16 -23.38
C LYS A 107 11.98 1.66 -22.21
N VAL A 108 11.69 2.06 -20.98
CA VAL A 108 12.38 1.61 -19.76
C VAL A 108 11.49 0.65 -19.00
N ARG A 109 12.03 -0.52 -18.63
CA ARG A 109 11.29 -1.50 -17.83
C ARG A 109 11.07 -0.99 -16.41
N CYS A 110 9.87 -1.12 -15.94
CA CYS A 110 9.40 -0.67 -14.64
C CYS A 110 8.79 -1.84 -13.86
N LEU A 111 8.98 -1.85 -12.56
CA LEU A 111 8.50 -2.89 -11.65
C LEU A 111 7.79 -2.27 -10.45
N ALA A 112 6.67 -2.88 -10.05
CA ALA A 112 5.97 -2.56 -8.80
C ALA A 112 5.52 -3.85 -8.13
N GLY A 113 5.90 -4.08 -6.87
CA GLY A 113 5.51 -5.31 -6.18
C GLY A 113 6.25 -5.55 -4.87
N ASN A 114 6.29 -6.82 -4.46
CA ASN A 114 6.94 -7.20 -3.21
C ASN A 114 8.47 -7.34 -3.34
N ARG A 115 9.14 -7.55 -2.21
CA ARG A 115 10.59 -7.77 -2.13
C ARG A 115 11.07 -8.85 -3.10
N LYS A 116 10.33 -9.95 -3.22
CA LYS A 116 10.69 -11.09 -4.09
C LYS A 116 10.76 -10.68 -5.57
N LEU A 117 9.89 -9.77 -6.02
CA LEU A 117 9.95 -9.25 -7.39
C LEU A 117 11.27 -8.51 -7.64
N MET A 118 11.71 -7.70 -6.68
CA MET A 118 12.98 -6.96 -6.78
C MET A 118 14.17 -7.92 -6.83
N GLU A 119 14.23 -8.89 -5.93
CA GLU A 119 15.29 -9.91 -5.86
C GLU A 119 15.36 -10.75 -7.15
N THR A 120 14.21 -11.20 -7.66
CA THR A 120 14.13 -11.98 -8.92
C THR A 120 14.68 -11.18 -10.11
N ASN A 121 14.47 -9.87 -10.12
CA ASN A 121 14.98 -8.98 -11.18
C ASN A 121 16.37 -8.37 -10.85
N ARG A 122 17.04 -8.85 -9.79
CA ARG A 122 18.38 -8.39 -9.35
C ARG A 122 18.45 -6.89 -9.07
N ILE A 123 17.36 -6.33 -8.55
CA ILE A 123 17.33 -4.95 -8.08
C ILE A 123 17.95 -4.91 -6.68
N ASP A 124 18.95 -4.07 -6.49
CA ASP A 124 19.55 -3.84 -5.18
C ASP A 124 18.61 -3.01 -4.30
N ILE A 125 18.11 -3.63 -3.24
CA ILE A 125 17.21 -3.03 -2.25
C ILE A 125 17.86 -2.95 -0.85
N SER A 126 19.18 -3.07 -0.75
CA SER A 126 19.92 -3.04 0.52
C SER A 126 19.65 -1.78 1.34
N VAL A 127 19.43 -0.65 0.69
CA VAL A 127 19.04 0.61 1.34
C VAL A 127 17.67 0.57 2.02
N ALA A 128 16.83 -0.41 1.70
CA ALA A 128 15.53 -0.65 2.31
C ALA A 128 15.53 -1.86 3.26
N GLU A 129 16.72 -2.36 3.63
CA GLU A 129 16.85 -3.47 4.57
C GLU A 129 16.29 -3.08 5.95
N GLY A 130 15.52 -4.00 6.57
CA GLY A 130 14.79 -3.74 7.83
C GLY A 130 13.50 -2.91 7.67
N LEU A 131 13.30 -2.22 6.55
CA LEU A 131 12.09 -1.42 6.34
C LEU A 131 10.83 -2.29 6.24
N GLN A 132 10.94 -3.47 5.65
CA GLN A 132 9.82 -4.41 5.55
C GLN A 132 9.34 -4.86 6.93
N GLU A 133 10.26 -5.25 7.81
CA GLU A 133 9.93 -5.69 9.17
C GLU A 133 9.29 -4.55 9.96
N LYS A 134 9.90 -3.36 9.92
CA LYS A 134 9.35 -2.18 10.58
C LYS A 134 7.92 -1.86 10.12
N LEU A 135 7.68 -1.84 8.82
CA LEU A 135 6.35 -1.56 8.27
C LEU A 135 5.34 -2.67 8.60
N ALA A 136 5.78 -3.94 8.59
CA ALA A 136 4.94 -5.08 8.96
C ALA A 136 4.53 -5.02 10.44
N ASP A 137 5.44 -4.66 11.36
CA ASP A 137 5.14 -4.46 12.78
C ASP A 137 4.11 -3.35 13.00
N GLU A 138 4.11 -2.34 12.13
CA GLU A 138 3.11 -1.27 12.12
C GLU A 138 1.80 -1.67 11.39
N GLY A 139 1.70 -2.92 10.92
CA GLY A 139 0.52 -3.43 10.18
C GLY A 139 0.36 -2.84 8.78
N LYS A 140 1.44 -2.37 8.17
CA LYS A 140 1.49 -1.78 6.85
C LYS A 140 2.02 -2.78 5.82
N THR A 141 1.55 -2.66 4.59
CA THR A 141 2.00 -3.48 3.46
C THR A 141 2.89 -2.63 2.54
N PRO A 142 4.21 -2.93 2.43
CA PRO A 142 5.11 -2.23 1.53
C PRO A 142 5.00 -2.75 0.10
N LEU A 143 4.97 -1.84 -0.87
CA LEU A 143 5.22 -2.09 -2.28
C LEU A 143 6.51 -1.40 -2.70
N TYR A 144 7.36 -2.14 -3.41
CA TYR A 144 8.66 -1.72 -3.90
C TYR A 144 8.56 -1.32 -5.36
N PHE A 145 9.26 -0.25 -5.74
CA PHE A 145 9.24 0.31 -7.09
C PHE A 145 10.64 0.43 -7.65
N ALA A 146 10.80 0.01 -8.91
CA ALA A 146 12.08 0.11 -9.62
C ALA A 146 11.86 0.47 -11.09
N GLN A 147 12.80 1.18 -11.68
CA GLN A 147 12.83 1.57 -13.09
C GLN A 147 14.23 1.44 -13.65
N GLY A 148 14.38 0.81 -14.82
CA GLY A 148 15.67 0.67 -15.51
C GLY A 148 16.72 -0.07 -14.68
N GLY A 149 16.33 -1.00 -13.84
CA GLY A 149 17.24 -1.72 -12.95
C GLY A 149 17.61 -0.97 -11.66
N LYS A 150 17.12 0.25 -11.46
CA LYS A 150 17.37 1.07 -10.28
C LYS A 150 16.16 1.03 -9.35
N PHE A 151 16.40 0.80 -8.06
CA PHE A 151 15.40 0.92 -7.01
C PHE A 151 15.08 2.39 -6.75
N LEU A 152 13.79 2.76 -6.75
CA LEU A 152 13.32 4.13 -6.55
C LEU A 152 12.76 4.37 -5.14
N GLY A 153 12.22 3.32 -4.50
CA GLY A 153 11.65 3.47 -3.18
C GLY A 153 10.51 2.51 -2.86
N VAL A 154 9.83 2.80 -1.76
CA VAL A 154 8.72 2.02 -1.21
C VAL A 154 7.52 2.92 -0.98
N ILE A 155 6.33 2.43 -1.33
CA ILE A 155 5.06 3.01 -0.89
C ILE A 155 4.39 2.00 0.01
N ALA A 156 4.07 2.39 1.24
CA ALA A 156 3.35 1.55 2.17
C ALA A 156 1.89 1.97 2.29
N ALA A 157 1.01 0.98 2.40
CA ALA A 157 -0.40 1.19 2.61
C ALA A 157 -0.92 0.30 3.75
N ALA A 158 -1.91 0.80 4.48
CA ALA A 158 -2.56 0.06 5.55
C ALA A 158 -4.06 0.30 5.54
N ASP A 159 -4.80 -0.66 6.07
CA ASP A 159 -6.21 -0.49 6.37
C ASP A 159 -6.35 0.21 7.74
N VAL A 160 -6.82 1.44 7.71
CA VAL A 160 -6.85 2.30 8.90
C VAL A 160 -8.06 2.01 9.78
N VAL A 161 -7.86 2.12 11.10
CA VAL A 161 -8.91 1.99 12.10
C VAL A 161 -9.98 3.08 11.91
N LYS A 162 -11.26 2.69 11.98
CA LYS A 162 -12.36 3.67 11.93
C LYS A 162 -12.25 4.65 13.11
N PRO A 163 -12.54 5.94 12.92
CA PRO A 163 -12.50 6.92 14.01
C PRO A 163 -13.33 6.52 15.22
N THR A 164 -14.49 5.87 14.99
CA THR A 164 -15.42 5.42 16.03
C THR A 164 -15.03 4.10 16.71
N SER A 165 -14.11 3.32 16.14
CA SER A 165 -13.77 2.00 16.71
C SER A 165 -13.05 2.11 18.04
N ARG A 166 -12.26 3.15 18.24
CA ARG A 166 -11.55 3.38 19.50
C ARG A 166 -12.51 3.63 20.67
N GLU A 167 -13.53 4.46 20.43
CA GLU A 167 -14.59 4.71 21.42
C GLU A 167 -15.46 3.48 21.69
N ALA A 168 -15.74 2.69 20.65
CA ALA A 168 -16.59 1.51 20.77
C ALA A 168 -15.93 0.34 21.52
N ILE A 169 -14.58 0.32 21.62
CA ILE A 169 -13.80 -0.74 22.26
C ILE A 169 -13.36 -0.32 23.68
N ALA A 170 -13.33 0.97 24.02
CA ALA A 170 -12.97 1.50 25.33
C ALA A 170 -14.09 1.29 26.34
#